data_6e0dfb0dd8933f1e73cf3f0e986cfa74
#
_entry.id   6e0dfb0dd8933f1e73cf3f0e986cfa74
#
_cell.length_a   1.000
_cell.length_b   1.000
_cell.length_c   1.000
_cell.angle_alpha   90.00
_cell.angle_beta   90.00
_cell.angle_gamma   90.00
#
_symmetry.space_group_name_H-M   'P 1'
#
loop_
_entity.id
_entity.type
_entity.pdbx_description
1 polymer ?
#
loop_
_entity_poly.entity_id
_entity_poly.type
_entity_poly.pdbx_seq_one_letter_code
_entity_poly.pdbx_strand_id
1 'polypeptide(L)'
;MERGLWRAGSVPGHVRLAFGRTGEGPEPLLALHGITAQHRAFNAVARHLRHPDGMVALDLRGRGDSEKPPPGNYGLDAHARDAIRTLDHLGLERGILVGHSMGAFVALQAALLHPDRVRALVLLDGGWPRPEEASDADEAAIQEGLERAFGRLDMVFETPEDYLDFWFPDQNLTLEDLPPDLADYYFYDLARVDGGFVPKAFREAAEEDAGSVFSESPTAAELEGVGCPVALVRAAEGFFPGTDPLISDEARDVMAQALDLRSERLLSEANHYTMLLLEEYARQTASVIRDFLRRLG
;
A
#
# COMPACT_ATOMS: atom_id res chain seq x y z
N MET A 1 -15.26 -0.32 25.17
CA MET A 1 -14.17 -0.28 24.16
C MET A 1 -14.57 -1.23 23.04
N GLU A 2 -14.93 -0.70 21.89
CA GLU A 2 -15.07 -1.54 20.70
C GLU A 2 -13.75 -2.25 20.45
N ARG A 3 -13.79 -3.56 20.18
CA ARG A 3 -12.59 -4.29 19.79
C ARG A 3 -12.07 -3.65 18.52
N GLY A 4 -10.79 -3.26 18.46
CA GLY A 4 -10.20 -2.68 17.26
C GLY A 4 -10.46 -3.55 16.04
N LEU A 5 -10.51 -2.93 14.86
CA LEU A 5 -10.78 -3.60 13.59
C LEU A 5 -9.80 -4.76 13.34
N TRP A 6 -8.54 -4.60 13.73
CA TRP A 6 -7.45 -5.54 13.47
C TRP A 6 -7.06 -6.35 14.72
N ARG A 7 -6.81 -7.63 14.50
CA ARG A 7 -6.07 -8.48 15.45
C ARG A 7 -4.61 -8.48 15.03
N ALA A 8 -3.72 -8.08 15.92
CA ALA A 8 -2.28 -8.07 15.68
C ALA A 8 -1.72 -9.49 15.59
N GLY A 9 -0.77 -9.69 14.68
CA GLY A 9 0.01 -10.91 14.52
C GLY A 9 1.41 -10.62 13.99
N SER A 10 2.21 -11.66 13.83
CA SER A 10 3.53 -11.53 13.21
C SER A 10 3.92 -12.77 12.43
N VAL A 11 4.65 -12.55 11.32
CA VAL A 11 5.29 -13.60 10.52
C VAL A 11 6.72 -13.75 11.03
N PRO A 12 7.11 -14.90 11.61
CA PRO A 12 8.48 -15.14 12.03
C PRO A 12 9.40 -15.35 10.83
N GLY A 13 10.70 -15.07 11.01
CA GLY A 13 11.70 -15.29 9.99
C GLY A 13 12.94 -14.44 10.20
N HIS A 14 13.78 -14.36 9.18
CA HIS A 14 15.01 -13.55 9.22
C HIS A 14 14.72 -12.05 9.50
N VAL A 15 13.62 -11.58 8.95
CA VAL A 15 13.00 -10.30 9.33
C VAL A 15 11.59 -10.61 9.84
N ARG A 16 11.30 -10.26 11.10
CA ARG A 16 9.96 -10.42 11.66
C ARG A 16 9.04 -9.33 11.09
N LEU A 17 7.91 -9.76 10.55
CA LEU A 17 6.90 -8.83 10.01
C LEU A 17 5.70 -8.80 10.94
N ALA A 18 5.23 -7.60 11.26
CA ALA A 18 3.95 -7.39 11.93
C ALA A 18 2.81 -7.34 10.90
N PHE A 19 1.62 -7.71 11.31
CA PHE A 19 0.41 -7.56 10.51
C PHE A 19 -0.82 -7.31 11.38
N GLY A 20 -1.82 -6.68 10.77
CA GLY A 20 -3.19 -6.69 11.25
C GLY A 20 -4.02 -7.73 10.49
N ARG A 21 -4.95 -8.42 11.17
CA ARG A 21 -5.89 -9.34 10.55
C ARG A 21 -7.34 -8.98 10.90
N THR A 22 -8.19 -8.88 9.89
CA THR A 22 -9.66 -8.88 10.04
C THR A 22 -10.21 -10.25 9.59
N GLY A 23 -11.40 -10.60 10.04
CA GLY A 23 -11.99 -11.91 9.70
C GLY A 23 -11.26 -13.09 10.32
N GLU A 24 -11.82 -14.28 10.16
CA GLU A 24 -11.30 -15.53 10.75
C GLU A 24 -11.23 -16.67 9.73
N GLY A 25 -11.71 -16.44 8.51
CA GLY A 25 -11.75 -17.48 7.48
C GLY A 25 -10.37 -17.88 6.97
N PRO A 26 -10.28 -19.00 6.26
CA PRO A 26 -9.00 -19.60 5.88
C PRO A 26 -8.25 -18.87 4.75
N GLU A 27 -8.94 -18.10 3.91
CA GLU A 27 -8.35 -17.47 2.71
C GLU A 27 -8.44 -15.92 2.74
N PRO A 28 -7.81 -15.24 3.72
CA PRO A 28 -7.81 -13.79 3.77
C PRO A 28 -7.06 -13.19 2.56
N LEU A 29 -7.47 -11.99 2.15
CA LEU A 29 -6.66 -11.20 1.21
C LEU A 29 -5.39 -10.74 1.89
N LEU A 30 -4.26 -10.71 1.16
CA LEU A 30 -3.01 -10.15 1.66
C LEU A 30 -2.84 -8.72 1.12
N ALA A 31 -2.85 -7.74 2.02
CA ALA A 31 -2.72 -6.33 1.69
C ALA A 31 -1.31 -5.79 1.96
N LEU A 32 -0.79 -5.01 1.00
CA LEU A 32 0.55 -4.44 0.96
C LEU A 32 0.43 -2.92 0.76
N HIS A 33 0.93 -2.14 1.69
CA HIS A 33 0.78 -0.69 1.72
C HIS A 33 1.84 0.07 0.91
N GLY A 34 1.67 1.39 0.78
CA GLY A 34 2.61 2.30 0.11
C GLY A 34 3.90 2.57 0.90
N ILE A 35 4.83 3.27 0.28
CA ILE A 35 6.24 3.38 0.65
C ILE A 35 6.51 3.87 2.09
N THR A 36 5.74 4.81 2.61
CA THR A 36 5.89 5.34 3.98
C THR A 36 4.67 5.06 4.86
N ALA A 37 3.74 4.22 4.39
CA ALA A 37 2.53 3.86 5.11
C ALA A 37 2.74 2.65 6.04
N GLN A 38 1.65 2.10 6.54
CA GLN A 38 1.60 0.91 7.38
C GLN A 38 0.20 0.26 7.25
N HIS A 39 -0.02 -0.91 7.86
CA HIS A 39 -1.23 -1.71 7.62
C HIS A 39 -2.57 -0.99 7.88
N ARG A 40 -2.59 0.02 8.77
CA ARG A 40 -3.81 0.78 9.07
C ARG A 40 -4.28 1.67 7.91
N ALA A 41 -3.47 1.84 6.86
CA ALA A 41 -3.92 2.48 5.62
C ALA A 41 -5.14 1.76 5.00
N PHE A 42 -5.33 0.48 5.32
CA PHE A 42 -6.47 -0.30 4.85
C PHE A 42 -7.68 -0.29 5.80
N ASN A 43 -7.71 0.50 6.88
CA ASN A 43 -8.79 0.52 7.87
C ASN A 43 -10.17 0.65 7.21
N ALA A 44 -10.40 1.73 6.48
CA ALA A 44 -11.69 2.01 5.88
C ALA A 44 -12.04 0.99 4.77
N VAL A 45 -11.08 0.58 3.95
CA VAL A 45 -11.29 -0.46 2.93
C VAL A 45 -11.68 -1.78 3.58
N ALA A 46 -10.97 -2.25 4.60
CA ALA A 46 -11.24 -3.51 5.28
C ALA A 46 -12.64 -3.50 5.95
N ARG A 47 -13.04 -2.38 6.55
CA ARG A 47 -14.38 -2.20 7.12
C ARG A 47 -15.49 -2.38 6.10
N HIS A 48 -15.29 -1.86 4.89
CA HIS A 48 -16.28 -1.93 3.81
C HIS A 48 -16.15 -3.17 2.93
N LEU A 49 -15.03 -3.88 2.98
CA LEU A 49 -14.77 -5.06 2.14
C LEU A 49 -15.77 -6.19 2.40
N ARG A 50 -16.13 -6.44 3.67
CA ARG A 50 -17.08 -7.50 4.09
C ARG A 50 -16.73 -8.87 3.48
N HIS A 51 -15.44 -9.14 3.28
CA HIS A 51 -14.98 -10.44 2.82
C HIS A 51 -15.10 -11.46 3.97
N PRO A 52 -15.65 -12.67 3.73
CA PRO A 52 -15.87 -13.65 4.80
C PRO A 52 -14.56 -14.04 5.50
N ASP A 53 -13.48 -14.20 4.76
CA ASP A 53 -12.17 -14.57 5.30
C ASP A 53 -11.37 -13.38 5.81
N GLY A 54 -11.83 -12.16 5.51
CA GLY A 54 -11.20 -10.92 5.92
C GLY A 54 -9.96 -10.57 5.09
N MET A 55 -9.07 -9.83 5.74
CA MET A 55 -7.83 -9.31 5.16
C MET A 55 -6.71 -9.45 6.19
N VAL A 56 -5.52 -9.83 5.74
CA VAL A 56 -4.25 -9.67 6.45
C VAL A 56 -3.51 -8.53 5.78
N ALA A 57 -3.25 -7.45 6.52
CA ALA A 57 -2.49 -6.32 6.02
C ALA A 57 -1.13 -6.28 6.74
N LEU A 58 -0.04 -6.36 5.95
CA LEU A 58 1.32 -6.32 6.49
C LEU A 58 1.73 -4.90 6.87
N ASP A 59 2.52 -4.79 7.91
CA ASP A 59 3.55 -3.75 7.96
C ASP A 59 4.75 -4.28 7.18
N LEU A 60 5.07 -3.67 6.06
CA LEU A 60 6.23 -4.06 5.27
C LEU A 60 7.51 -3.85 6.10
N ARG A 61 8.59 -4.61 5.81
CA ARG A 61 9.88 -4.41 6.47
C ARG A 61 10.27 -2.93 6.48
N GLY A 62 10.81 -2.44 7.58
CA GLY A 62 11.16 -1.02 7.73
C GLY A 62 9.98 -0.11 8.10
N ARG A 63 8.75 -0.62 8.24
CA ARG A 63 7.53 0.18 8.53
C ARG A 63 6.75 -0.41 9.69
N GLY A 64 5.92 0.45 10.27
CA GLY A 64 5.03 0.05 11.37
C GLY A 64 5.77 -0.68 12.48
N ASP A 65 5.20 -1.78 12.95
CA ASP A 65 5.77 -2.62 14.00
C ASP A 65 6.64 -3.79 13.45
N SER A 66 6.88 -3.83 12.14
CA SER A 66 7.85 -4.75 11.53
C SER A 66 9.28 -4.38 11.86
N GLU A 67 10.19 -5.37 11.80
CA GLU A 67 11.61 -5.12 11.98
C GLU A 67 12.17 -4.19 10.90
N LYS A 68 13.21 -3.47 11.29
CA LYS A 68 13.92 -2.49 10.47
C LYS A 68 15.37 -2.96 10.27
N PRO A 69 15.58 -3.92 9.33
CA PRO A 69 16.93 -4.38 9.02
C PRO A 69 17.79 -3.23 8.49
N PRO A 70 19.13 -3.34 8.55
CA PRO A 70 20.02 -2.32 7.99
C PRO A 70 19.79 -2.10 6.49
N PRO A 71 20.21 -0.96 5.92
CA PRO A 71 20.21 -0.70 4.49
C PRO A 71 20.88 -1.85 3.69
N GLY A 72 20.43 -2.06 2.44
CA GLY A 72 20.81 -3.20 1.61
C GLY A 72 19.91 -4.43 1.79
N ASN A 73 18.81 -4.29 2.55
CA ASN A 73 17.86 -5.38 2.81
C ASN A 73 16.42 -5.06 2.34
N TYR A 74 16.24 -4.04 1.55
CA TYR A 74 14.95 -3.58 1.05
C TYR A 74 14.81 -3.86 -0.45
N GLY A 75 13.90 -3.19 -1.14
CA GLY A 75 13.63 -3.36 -2.56
C GLY A 75 12.48 -4.32 -2.87
N LEU A 76 11.98 -4.25 -4.11
CA LEU A 76 10.77 -4.98 -4.55
C LEU A 76 10.89 -6.50 -4.35
N ASP A 77 12.06 -7.07 -4.65
CA ASP A 77 12.36 -8.50 -4.47
C ASP A 77 12.26 -8.95 -3.02
N ALA A 78 12.78 -8.13 -2.09
CA ALA A 78 12.76 -8.44 -0.68
C ALA A 78 11.32 -8.45 -0.13
N HIS A 79 10.52 -7.45 -0.53
CA HIS A 79 9.11 -7.36 -0.18
C HIS A 79 8.27 -8.45 -0.83
N ALA A 80 8.55 -8.82 -2.10
CA ALA A 80 7.88 -9.93 -2.78
C ALA A 80 8.09 -11.26 -2.04
N ARG A 81 9.33 -11.56 -1.64
CA ARG A 81 9.64 -12.74 -0.80
C ARG A 81 8.94 -12.69 0.55
N ASP A 82 8.79 -11.52 1.16
CA ASP A 82 8.04 -11.35 2.42
C ASP A 82 6.54 -11.62 2.23
N ALA A 83 5.96 -11.17 1.12
CA ALA A 83 4.57 -11.47 0.80
C ALA A 83 4.35 -13.00 0.66
N ILE A 84 5.21 -13.69 -0.06
CA ILE A 84 5.12 -15.15 -0.22
C ILE A 84 5.33 -15.87 1.12
N ARG A 85 6.31 -15.46 1.93
CA ARG A 85 6.51 -16.01 3.28
C ARG A 85 5.29 -15.80 4.18
N THR A 86 4.57 -14.70 3.97
CA THR A 86 3.32 -14.44 4.69
C THR A 86 2.23 -15.41 4.26
N LEU A 87 2.10 -15.70 2.95
CA LEU A 87 1.19 -16.76 2.48
C LEU A 87 1.52 -18.11 3.11
N ASP A 88 2.82 -18.48 3.19
CA ASP A 88 3.26 -19.71 3.85
C ASP A 88 2.85 -19.75 5.33
N HIS A 89 3.07 -18.64 6.06
CA HIS A 89 2.67 -18.52 7.46
C HIS A 89 1.16 -18.66 7.67
N LEU A 90 0.37 -18.18 6.70
CA LEU A 90 -1.09 -18.31 6.72
C LEU A 90 -1.59 -19.68 6.25
N GLY A 91 -0.70 -20.56 5.79
CA GLY A 91 -1.05 -21.88 5.24
C GLY A 91 -1.70 -21.80 3.86
N LEU A 92 -1.48 -20.71 3.12
CA LEU A 92 -2.04 -20.50 1.78
C LEU A 92 -1.09 -21.01 0.71
N GLU A 93 -1.54 -21.96 -0.10
CA GLU A 93 -0.81 -22.39 -1.29
C GLU A 93 -0.75 -21.25 -2.32
N ARG A 94 -1.85 -20.54 -2.51
CA ARG A 94 -1.99 -19.37 -3.38
C ARG A 94 -2.76 -18.27 -2.67
N GLY A 95 -2.39 -17.00 -2.91
CA GLY A 95 -3.09 -15.85 -2.30
C GLY A 95 -3.54 -14.80 -3.31
N ILE A 96 -4.51 -13.98 -2.90
CA ILE A 96 -4.89 -12.76 -3.62
C ILE A 96 -4.18 -11.61 -2.95
N LEU A 97 -3.35 -10.88 -3.71
CA LEU A 97 -2.59 -9.74 -3.22
C LEU A 97 -3.32 -8.42 -3.55
N VAL A 98 -3.44 -7.55 -2.57
CA VAL A 98 -4.01 -6.20 -2.71
C VAL A 98 -2.90 -5.22 -2.42
N GLY A 99 -2.34 -4.58 -3.45
CA GLY A 99 -1.23 -3.64 -3.29
C GLY A 99 -1.66 -2.20 -3.53
N HIS A 100 -1.24 -1.28 -2.67
CA HIS A 100 -1.42 0.16 -2.86
C HIS A 100 -0.06 0.82 -3.10
N SER A 101 0.03 1.71 -4.11
CA SER A 101 1.27 2.46 -4.38
C SER A 101 2.45 1.47 -4.56
N MET A 102 3.54 1.63 -3.82
CA MET A 102 4.65 0.67 -3.79
C MET A 102 4.17 -0.78 -3.57
N GLY A 103 3.17 -1.02 -2.74
CA GLY A 103 2.61 -2.36 -2.52
C GLY A 103 2.04 -3.01 -3.79
N ALA A 104 1.60 -2.22 -4.77
CA ALA A 104 1.16 -2.73 -6.08
C ALA A 104 2.35 -3.23 -6.92
N PHE A 105 3.48 -2.53 -6.89
CA PHE A 105 4.72 -3.00 -7.52
C PHE A 105 5.24 -4.27 -6.84
N VAL A 106 5.19 -4.33 -5.51
CA VAL A 106 5.53 -5.55 -4.74
C VAL A 106 4.62 -6.72 -5.13
N ALA A 107 3.32 -6.48 -5.31
CA ALA A 107 2.37 -7.51 -5.70
C ALA A 107 2.63 -8.04 -7.12
N LEU A 108 2.96 -7.16 -8.07
CA LEU A 108 3.39 -7.53 -9.42
C LEU A 108 4.69 -8.33 -9.39
N GLN A 109 5.69 -7.87 -8.63
CA GLN A 109 6.97 -8.57 -8.48
C GLN A 109 6.78 -9.97 -7.87
N ALA A 110 5.89 -10.11 -6.89
CA ALA A 110 5.55 -11.41 -6.32
C ALA A 110 4.89 -12.34 -7.36
N ALA A 111 4.01 -11.81 -8.23
CA ALA A 111 3.36 -12.59 -9.27
C ALA A 111 4.35 -13.02 -10.38
N LEU A 112 5.33 -12.18 -10.71
CA LEU A 112 6.37 -12.49 -11.70
C LEU A 112 7.36 -13.53 -11.17
N LEU A 113 7.84 -13.36 -9.93
CA LEU A 113 8.83 -14.26 -9.33
C LEU A 113 8.22 -15.60 -8.87
N HIS A 114 6.94 -15.59 -8.48
CA HIS A 114 6.25 -16.73 -7.88
C HIS A 114 4.84 -16.93 -8.49
N PRO A 115 4.72 -17.16 -9.82
CA PRO A 115 3.42 -17.18 -10.51
C PRO A 115 2.46 -18.24 -9.95
N ASP A 116 2.98 -19.35 -9.45
CA ASP A 116 2.18 -20.42 -8.85
C ASP A 116 1.63 -20.05 -7.47
N ARG A 117 2.10 -18.97 -6.84
CA ARG A 117 1.72 -18.55 -5.49
C ARG A 117 0.70 -17.42 -5.48
N VAL A 118 0.49 -16.74 -6.61
CA VAL A 118 -0.44 -15.63 -6.74
C VAL A 118 -1.66 -16.03 -7.54
N ARG A 119 -2.84 -15.94 -6.91
CA ARG A 119 -4.13 -16.31 -7.52
C ARG A 119 -4.71 -15.16 -8.34
N ALA A 120 -4.59 -13.94 -7.84
CA ALA A 120 -5.07 -12.72 -8.47
C ALA A 120 -4.41 -11.49 -7.84
N LEU A 121 -4.45 -10.37 -8.53
CA LEU A 121 -3.94 -9.07 -8.08
C LEU A 121 -5.05 -8.02 -8.03
N VAL A 122 -4.99 -7.17 -7.01
CA VAL A 122 -5.72 -5.90 -6.95
C VAL A 122 -4.69 -4.79 -6.83
N LEU A 123 -4.54 -3.99 -7.84
CA LEU A 123 -3.60 -2.87 -7.91
C LEU A 123 -4.35 -1.58 -7.62
N LEU A 124 -3.97 -0.90 -6.55
CA LEU A 124 -4.57 0.34 -6.08
C LEU A 124 -3.56 1.47 -6.30
N ASP A 125 -3.75 2.24 -7.34
CA ASP A 125 -2.97 3.42 -7.72
C ASP A 125 -1.44 3.19 -7.68
N GLY A 126 -1.02 2.11 -8.34
CA GLY A 126 0.38 1.69 -8.41
C GLY A 126 0.58 0.52 -9.37
N GLY A 127 1.84 0.16 -9.63
CA GLY A 127 2.18 -0.98 -10.48
C GLY A 127 2.19 -0.66 -11.98
N TRP A 128 2.30 0.60 -12.37
CA TRP A 128 2.48 0.98 -13.77
C TRP A 128 3.84 0.49 -14.29
N PRO A 129 3.96 0.22 -15.60
CA PRO A 129 5.22 -0.23 -16.19
C PRO A 129 6.27 0.86 -16.13
N ARG A 130 7.53 0.45 -15.87
CA ARG A 130 8.65 1.37 -16.00
C ARG A 130 8.71 1.88 -17.44
N PRO A 131 8.71 3.20 -17.68
CA PRO A 131 8.83 3.75 -19.02
C PRO A 131 10.20 3.39 -19.62
N GLU A 132 10.26 3.17 -20.92
CA GLU A 132 11.53 2.97 -21.63
C GLU A 132 12.40 4.24 -21.63
N GLU A 133 11.73 5.40 -21.72
CA GLU A 133 12.34 6.72 -21.56
C GLU A 133 11.46 7.49 -20.55
N ALA A 134 11.99 7.75 -19.37
CA ALA A 134 11.30 8.57 -18.38
C ALA A 134 11.29 10.03 -18.83
N SER A 135 10.17 10.72 -18.69
CA SER A 135 10.16 12.17 -18.85
C SER A 135 10.59 12.84 -17.54
N ASP A 136 11.46 13.86 -17.62
CA ASP A 136 11.91 14.63 -16.46
C ASP A 136 10.72 15.21 -15.66
N ALA A 137 9.57 15.44 -16.29
CA ALA A 137 8.39 16.03 -15.65
C ALA A 137 7.63 15.01 -14.78
N ASP A 138 7.49 13.76 -15.24
CA ASP A 138 6.81 12.70 -14.48
C ASP A 138 7.63 12.30 -13.26
N GLU A 139 8.96 12.19 -13.43
CA GLU A 139 9.87 11.93 -12.31
C GLU A 139 9.81 13.05 -11.27
N ALA A 140 9.80 14.31 -11.68
CA ALA A 140 9.76 15.45 -10.78
C ALA A 140 8.49 15.49 -9.92
N ALA A 141 7.30 15.19 -10.49
CA ALA A 141 6.03 15.17 -9.76
C ALA A 141 6.00 14.05 -8.71
N ILE A 142 6.50 12.87 -9.06
CA ILE A 142 6.61 11.75 -8.12
C ILE A 142 7.62 12.08 -7.02
N GLN A 143 8.76 12.69 -7.38
CA GLN A 143 9.80 13.06 -6.44
C GLN A 143 9.32 14.09 -5.42
N GLU A 144 8.58 15.13 -5.84
CA GLU A 144 7.99 16.11 -4.92
C GLU A 144 7.06 15.46 -3.89
N GLY A 145 6.19 14.53 -4.33
CA GLY A 145 5.32 13.78 -3.44
C GLY A 145 6.08 12.92 -2.43
N LEU A 146 7.16 12.26 -2.87
CA LEU A 146 8.03 11.46 -2.00
C LEU A 146 8.82 12.33 -1.03
N GLU A 147 9.38 13.46 -1.47
CA GLU A 147 10.13 14.38 -0.60
C GLU A 147 9.27 14.88 0.57
N ARG A 148 8.00 15.23 0.31
CA ARG A 148 7.09 15.60 1.39
C ARG A 148 6.81 14.41 2.31
N ALA A 149 6.54 13.23 1.79
CA ALA A 149 6.30 12.04 2.60
C ALA A 149 7.53 11.64 3.44
N PHE A 150 8.75 11.84 2.90
CA PHE A 150 10.01 11.53 3.58
C PHE A 150 10.42 12.61 4.59
N GLY A 151 10.07 13.88 4.32
CA GLY A 151 10.46 15.01 5.16
C GLY A 151 10.14 14.85 6.65
N ARG A 152 9.05 14.13 6.96
CA ARG A 152 8.64 13.86 8.35
C ARG A 152 9.45 12.76 9.06
N LEU A 153 10.14 11.88 8.30
CA LEU A 153 10.68 10.63 8.85
C LEU A 153 11.81 10.83 9.87
N ASP A 154 12.51 11.96 9.81
CA ASP A 154 13.54 12.33 10.79
C ASP A 154 13.05 13.35 11.84
N MET A 155 11.77 13.71 11.80
CA MET A 155 11.22 14.69 12.74
C MET A 155 10.84 14.04 14.05
N VAL A 156 11.05 14.78 15.14
CA VAL A 156 10.49 14.47 16.47
C VAL A 156 9.35 15.44 16.71
N PHE A 157 8.16 14.92 16.97
CA PHE A 157 6.96 15.67 17.26
C PHE A 157 6.72 15.64 18.78
N GLU A 158 6.44 16.78 19.41
CA GLU A 158 6.20 16.82 20.86
C GLU A 158 4.90 16.08 21.21
N THR A 159 3.87 16.22 20.35
CA THR A 159 2.55 15.62 20.51
C THR A 159 2.09 14.93 19.20
N PRO A 160 1.10 14.03 19.27
CA PRO A 160 0.46 13.51 18.05
C PRO A 160 -0.23 14.60 17.21
N GLU A 161 -0.70 15.68 17.85
CA GLU A 161 -1.32 16.82 17.20
C GLU A 161 -0.30 17.58 16.33
N ASP A 162 0.96 17.76 16.77
CA ASP A 162 2.02 18.35 15.96
C ASP A 162 2.31 17.50 14.71
N TYR A 163 2.15 16.17 14.81
CA TYR A 163 2.22 15.29 13.65
C TYR A 163 1.05 15.48 12.69
N LEU A 164 -0.15 15.75 13.19
CA LEU A 164 -1.31 16.07 12.35
C LEU A 164 -1.11 17.43 11.66
N ASP A 165 -0.52 18.42 12.32
CA ASP A 165 -0.24 19.73 11.73
C ASP A 165 0.74 19.64 10.53
N PHE A 166 1.65 18.66 10.53
CA PHE A 166 2.49 18.39 9.36
C PHE A 166 1.65 17.96 8.13
N TRP A 167 0.61 17.15 8.34
CA TRP A 167 -0.24 16.66 7.26
C TRP A 167 -1.34 17.66 6.87
N PHE A 168 -1.85 18.38 7.84
CA PHE A 168 -3.00 19.29 7.73
C PHE A 168 -2.62 20.67 8.29
N PRO A 169 -1.68 21.38 7.67
CA PRO A 169 -1.21 22.65 8.18
C PRO A 169 -2.37 23.66 8.33
N ASP A 170 -2.31 24.47 9.38
CA ASP A 170 -3.27 25.53 9.70
C ASP A 170 -4.69 25.05 10.08
N GLN A 171 -4.93 23.73 10.19
CA GLN A 171 -6.25 23.21 10.55
C GLN A 171 -6.43 23.00 12.05
N ASN A 172 -5.34 22.96 12.84
CA ASN A 172 -5.33 22.75 14.29
C ASN A 172 -6.18 21.53 14.72
N LEU A 173 -6.05 20.42 13.97
CA LEU A 173 -6.80 19.20 14.23
C LEU A 173 -6.22 18.41 15.41
N THR A 174 -7.11 17.81 16.17
CA THR A 174 -6.78 16.77 17.14
C THR A 174 -7.16 15.39 16.58
N LEU A 175 -6.67 14.32 17.19
CA LEU A 175 -7.10 12.96 16.82
C LEU A 175 -8.60 12.74 16.99
N GLU A 176 -9.25 13.47 17.92
CA GLU A 176 -10.70 13.38 18.16
C GLU A 176 -11.53 14.03 17.05
N ASP A 177 -10.96 14.97 16.31
CA ASP A 177 -11.63 15.64 15.18
C ASP A 177 -11.64 14.77 13.91
N LEU A 178 -10.79 13.74 13.84
CA LEU A 178 -10.68 12.86 12.71
C LEU A 178 -11.68 11.70 12.78
N PRO A 179 -12.16 11.20 11.61
CA PRO A 179 -12.85 9.92 11.57
C PRO A 179 -12.03 8.82 12.26
N PRO A 180 -12.65 7.87 12.99
CA PRO A 180 -11.91 6.89 13.81
C PRO A 180 -10.85 6.08 13.05
N ASP A 181 -11.10 5.70 11.80
CA ASP A 181 -10.16 4.95 10.98
C ASP A 181 -8.94 5.79 10.59
N LEU A 182 -9.14 7.08 10.37
CA LEU A 182 -8.09 8.03 10.03
C LEU A 182 -7.25 8.40 11.28
N ALA A 183 -7.91 8.65 12.41
CA ALA A 183 -7.24 8.87 13.70
C ALA A 183 -6.35 7.66 14.08
N ASP A 184 -6.87 6.44 13.91
CA ASP A 184 -6.14 5.20 14.18
C ASP A 184 -4.94 5.03 13.23
N TYR A 185 -5.07 5.42 11.95
CA TYR A 185 -3.96 5.40 10.99
C TYR A 185 -2.82 6.33 11.42
N TYR A 186 -3.11 7.60 11.71
CA TYR A 186 -2.07 8.57 12.10
C TYR A 186 -1.46 8.26 13.46
N PHE A 187 -2.26 7.85 14.44
CA PHE A 187 -1.74 7.49 15.77
C PHE A 187 -0.86 6.24 15.73
N TYR A 188 -1.24 5.23 14.93
CA TYR A 188 -0.44 4.02 14.80
C TYR A 188 0.91 4.27 14.11
N ASP A 189 1.00 5.27 13.22
CA ASP A 189 2.26 5.62 12.54
C ASP A 189 3.33 6.16 13.49
N LEU A 190 2.98 6.50 14.74
CA LEU A 190 3.86 7.10 15.72
C LEU A 190 4.40 6.08 16.73
N ALA A 191 5.71 6.16 16.97
CA ALA A 191 6.38 5.52 18.09
C ALA A 191 6.74 6.56 19.14
N ARG A 192 6.50 6.24 20.42
CA ARG A 192 6.90 7.12 21.54
C ARG A 192 8.39 6.96 21.81
N VAL A 193 9.10 8.08 21.94
CA VAL A 193 10.52 8.17 22.27
C VAL A 193 10.74 9.17 23.40
N ASP A 194 11.96 9.24 23.91
CA ASP A 194 12.31 10.33 24.83
C ASP A 194 12.22 11.68 24.08
N GLY A 195 11.38 12.57 24.62
CA GLY A 195 11.15 13.89 24.02
C GLY A 195 9.98 13.99 23.06
N GLY A 196 9.22 12.91 22.81
CA GLY A 196 8.02 13.00 21.97
C GLY A 196 7.67 11.75 21.18
N PHE A 197 7.40 11.95 19.89
CA PHE A 197 6.96 10.92 18.96
C PHE A 197 7.73 10.99 17.65
N VAL A 198 8.03 9.84 17.06
CA VAL A 198 8.67 9.73 15.74
C VAL A 198 7.84 8.82 14.84
N PRO A 199 7.82 9.03 13.52
CA PRO A 199 7.21 8.10 12.58
C PRO A 199 7.87 6.72 12.65
N LYS A 200 7.06 5.66 12.51
CA LYS A 200 7.56 4.28 12.52
C LYS A 200 8.22 3.85 11.20
N ALA A 201 8.01 4.58 10.12
CA ALA A 201 8.69 4.30 8.87
C ALA A 201 10.17 4.69 8.97
N PHE A 202 11.07 3.77 8.57
CA PHE A 202 12.50 3.97 8.57
C PHE A 202 12.94 4.68 7.28
N ARG A 203 13.62 5.83 7.38
CA ARG A 203 13.97 6.66 6.22
C ARG A 203 14.79 5.90 5.18
N GLU A 204 15.85 5.23 5.61
CA GLU A 204 16.75 4.52 4.71
C GLU A 204 16.04 3.39 3.97
N ALA A 205 15.06 2.76 4.63
CA ALA A 205 14.19 1.78 3.97
C ALA A 205 13.33 2.43 2.87
N ALA A 206 12.77 3.61 3.15
CA ALA A 206 11.93 4.32 2.20
C ALA A 206 12.73 4.81 0.98
N GLU A 207 13.96 5.29 1.20
CA GLU A 207 14.86 5.76 0.14
C GLU A 207 15.34 4.60 -0.75
N GLU A 208 15.75 3.47 -0.16
CA GLU A 208 16.15 2.27 -0.90
C GLU A 208 15.00 1.71 -1.73
N ASP A 209 13.80 1.64 -1.14
CA ASP A 209 12.61 1.15 -1.84
C ASP A 209 12.15 2.11 -2.95
N ALA A 210 12.27 3.43 -2.77
CA ALA A 210 11.99 4.38 -3.85
C ALA A 210 12.93 4.14 -5.04
N GLY A 211 14.23 3.99 -4.78
CA GLY A 211 15.22 3.63 -5.80
C GLY A 211 14.86 2.33 -6.52
N SER A 212 14.41 1.31 -5.78
CA SER A 212 13.99 0.03 -6.36
C SER A 212 12.72 0.17 -7.21
N VAL A 213 11.72 0.94 -6.77
CA VAL A 213 10.52 1.22 -7.59
C VAL A 213 10.89 1.86 -8.93
N PHE A 214 11.81 2.84 -8.94
CA PHE A 214 12.22 3.49 -10.19
C PHE A 214 13.08 2.60 -11.09
N SER A 215 13.97 1.78 -10.53
CA SER A 215 14.95 1.02 -11.31
C SER A 215 14.53 -0.42 -11.62
N GLU A 216 13.70 -1.05 -10.79
CA GLU A 216 13.40 -2.48 -10.81
C GLU A 216 11.92 -2.79 -11.10
N SER A 217 11.03 -1.76 -11.19
CA SER A 217 9.64 -2.04 -11.58
C SER A 217 9.58 -2.68 -12.95
N PRO A 218 8.61 -3.59 -13.18
CA PRO A 218 8.49 -4.30 -14.44
C PRO A 218 8.31 -3.35 -15.62
N THR A 219 8.95 -3.66 -16.73
CA THR A 219 8.68 -3.04 -18.03
C THR A 219 7.34 -3.54 -18.58
N ALA A 220 6.82 -2.90 -19.64
CA ALA A 220 5.59 -3.35 -20.30
C ALA A 220 5.70 -4.82 -20.78
N ALA A 221 6.84 -5.20 -21.34
CA ALA A 221 7.08 -6.58 -21.80
C ALA A 221 7.14 -7.59 -20.63
N GLU A 222 7.69 -7.20 -19.48
CA GLU A 222 7.74 -8.08 -18.31
C GLU A 222 6.35 -8.26 -17.68
N LEU A 223 5.47 -7.24 -17.76
CA LEU A 223 4.08 -7.36 -17.29
C LEU A 223 3.29 -8.46 -18.00
N GLU A 224 3.61 -8.78 -19.27
CA GLU A 224 3.00 -9.92 -20.00
C GLU A 224 3.25 -11.27 -19.31
N GLY A 225 4.27 -11.36 -18.45
CA GLY A 225 4.56 -12.53 -17.62
C GLY A 225 3.61 -12.73 -16.43
N VAL A 226 2.76 -11.76 -16.11
CA VAL A 226 1.77 -11.87 -15.03
C VAL A 226 0.61 -12.76 -15.46
N GLY A 227 0.65 -14.02 -15.06
CA GLY A 227 -0.30 -15.05 -15.51
C GLY A 227 -1.61 -15.13 -14.71
N CYS A 228 -1.95 -14.14 -13.89
CA CYS A 228 -3.15 -14.17 -13.07
C CYS A 228 -4.09 -12.98 -13.36
N PRO A 229 -5.41 -13.10 -13.04
CA PRO A 229 -6.36 -12.01 -13.19
C PRO A 229 -6.01 -10.78 -12.36
N VAL A 230 -6.24 -9.58 -12.91
CA VAL A 230 -5.92 -8.29 -12.28
C VAL A 230 -7.15 -7.40 -12.20
N ALA A 231 -7.31 -6.70 -11.08
CA ALA A 231 -8.16 -5.53 -10.94
C ALA A 231 -7.29 -4.28 -10.74
N LEU A 232 -7.63 -3.18 -11.41
CA LEU A 232 -6.96 -1.90 -11.29
C LEU A 232 -7.93 -0.84 -10.77
N VAL A 233 -7.54 -0.13 -9.72
CA VAL A 233 -8.25 1.06 -9.24
C VAL A 233 -7.27 2.23 -9.28
N ARG A 234 -7.62 3.27 -10.02
CA ARG A 234 -6.82 4.49 -10.17
C ARG A 234 -7.49 5.65 -9.46
N ALA A 235 -6.72 6.55 -8.89
CA ALA A 235 -7.17 7.86 -8.46
C ALA A 235 -7.11 8.84 -9.64
N ALA A 236 -8.04 9.79 -9.69
CA ALA A 236 -8.05 10.83 -10.73
C ALA A 236 -7.05 11.95 -10.46
N GLU A 237 -6.55 12.05 -9.24
CA GLU A 237 -5.53 13.00 -8.82
C GLU A 237 -4.32 12.25 -8.25
N GLY A 238 -3.14 12.85 -8.36
CA GLY A 238 -1.89 12.30 -7.85
C GLY A 238 -1.78 12.38 -6.33
N PHE A 239 -0.60 12.73 -5.82
CA PHE A 239 -0.39 12.80 -4.35
C PHE A 239 -1.20 13.91 -3.68
N PHE A 240 -1.47 15.01 -4.38
CA PHE A 240 -2.17 16.18 -3.83
C PHE A 240 -3.36 16.54 -4.70
N PRO A 241 -4.35 17.25 -4.13
CA PRO A 241 -5.47 17.77 -4.90
C PRO A 241 -5.00 18.67 -6.05
N GLY A 242 -5.58 18.45 -7.24
CA GLY A 242 -5.26 19.23 -8.44
C GLY A 242 -3.96 18.85 -9.15
N THR A 243 -3.31 17.77 -8.75
CA THR A 243 -2.15 17.19 -9.48
C THR A 243 -2.58 16.09 -10.43
N ASP A 244 -1.79 15.88 -11.49
CA ASP A 244 -2.06 14.83 -12.47
C ASP A 244 -2.04 13.43 -11.84
N PRO A 245 -2.86 12.48 -12.35
CA PRO A 245 -2.90 11.09 -11.86
C PRO A 245 -1.52 10.44 -11.92
N LEU A 246 -1.18 9.60 -10.93
CA LEU A 246 0.07 8.83 -10.97
C LEU A 246 0.09 7.78 -12.09
N ILE A 247 -1.07 7.22 -12.41
CA ILE A 247 -1.25 6.32 -13.56
C ILE A 247 -1.98 7.09 -14.64
N SER A 248 -1.24 7.59 -15.63
CA SER A 248 -1.83 8.26 -16.80
C SER A 248 -2.72 7.31 -17.61
N ASP A 249 -3.52 7.85 -18.55
CA ASP A 249 -4.33 7.02 -19.42
C ASP A 249 -3.45 6.18 -20.36
N GLU A 250 -2.30 6.70 -20.77
CA GLU A 250 -1.31 5.96 -21.58
C GLU A 250 -0.72 4.79 -20.79
N ALA A 251 -0.28 5.01 -19.56
CA ALA A 251 0.23 3.94 -18.70
C ALA A 251 -0.85 2.87 -18.44
N ARG A 252 -2.10 3.29 -18.19
CA ARG A 252 -3.25 2.40 -18.05
C ARG A 252 -3.49 1.57 -19.32
N ASP A 253 -3.39 2.17 -20.51
CA ASP A 253 -3.57 1.45 -21.77
C ASP A 253 -2.50 0.38 -21.97
N VAL A 254 -1.24 0.68 -21.61
CA VAL A 254 -0.16 -0.31 -21.61
C VAL A 254 -0.45 -1.44 -20.63
N MET A 255 -0.88 -1.12 -19.39
CA MET A 255 -1.26 -2.13 -18.41
C MET A 255 -2.42 -3.01 -18.90
N ALA A 256 -3.43 -2.42 -19.56
CA ALA A 256 -4.58 -3.16 -20.08
C ALA A 256 -4.24 -4.07 -21.25
N GLN A 257 -3.17 -3.77 -21.99
CA GLN A 257 -2.66 -4.64 -23.07
C GLN A 257 -1.82 -5.80 -22.53
N ALA A 258 -1.05 -5.57 -21.48
CA ALA A 258 -0.11 -6.55 -20.95
C ALA A 258 -0.72 -7.50 -19.89
N LEU A 259 -1.73 -7.06 -19.15
CA LEU A 259 -2.31 -7.79 -18.02
C LEU A 259 -3.69 -8.38 -18.36
N ASP A 260 -4.07 -9.51 -17.75
CA ASP A 260 -5.46 -10.01 -17.74
C ASP A 260 -6.34 -9.10 -16.87
N LEU A 261 -6.57 -7.86 -17.34
CA LEU A 261 -7.30 -6.83 -16.60
C LEU A 261 -8.80 -7.08 -16.67
N ARG A 262 -9.37 -7.69 -15.62
CA ARG A 262 -10.79 -8.09 -15.55
C ARG A 262 -11.68 -7.06 -14.89
N SER A 263 -11.13 -6.10 -14.20
CA SER A 263 -11.86 -5.02 -13.54
C SER A 263 -11.00 -3.77 -13.51
N GLU A 264 -11.62 -2.64 -13.86
CA GLU A 264 -10.97 -1.33 -13.80
C GLU A 264 -11.92 -0.29 -13.23
N ARG A 265 -11.38 0.66 -12.46
CA ARG A 265 -12.12 1.81 -11.96
C ARG A 265 -11.21 3.02 -11.79
N LEU A 266 -11.66 4.15 -12.33
CA LEU A 266 -11.15 5.48 -11.99
C LEU A 266 -12.05 6.08 -10.90
N LEU A 267 -11.47 6.51 -9.79
CA LEU A 267 -12.15 7.27 -8.73
C LEU A 267 -12.00 8.76 -9.03
N SER A 268 -13.05 9.37 -9.59
CA SER A 268 -13.02 10.69 -10.25
C SER A 268 -12.70 11.88 -9.33
N GLU A 269 -12.85 11.72 -8.02
CA GLU A 269 -12.63 12.80 -7.03
C GLU A 269 -11.65 12.37 -5.92
N ALA A 270 -10.97 11.24 -6.09
CA ALA A 270 -9.99 10.74 -5.15
C ALA A 270 -8.57 11.06 -5.61
N ASN A 271 -7.70 11.30 -4.66
CA ASN A 271 -6.25 11.29 -4.86
C ASN A 271 -5.63 10.00 -4.33
N HIS A 272 -4.31 9.87 -4.52
CA HIS A 272 -3.52 8.73 -4.11
C HIS A 272 -3.76 8.23 -2.68
N TYR A 273 -3.96 9.13 -1.73
CA TYR A 273 -4.17 8.80 -0.32
C TYR A 273 -5.65 8.61 0.01
N THR A 274 -6.51 9.49 -0.49
CA THR A 274 -7.92 9.52 -0.10
C THR A 274 -8.68 8.29 -0.55
N MET A 275 -8.23 7.62 -1.63
CA MET A 275 -8.84 6.36 -2.11
C MET A 275 -8.84 5.24 -1.07
N LEU A 276 -7.94 5.29 -0.08
CA LEU A 276 -7.87 4.35 1.05
C LEU A 276 -8.34 4.96 2.36
N LEU A 277 -8.00 6.23 2.60
CA LEU A 277 -8.10 6.85 3.92
C LEU A 277 -9.45 7.50 4.19
N LEU A 278 -10.14 8.01 3.15
CA LEU A 278 -11.45 8.61 3.32
C LEU A 278 -12.57 7.60 3.02
N GLU A 279 -13.52 7.50 3.95
CA GLU A 279 -14.59 6.49 3.95
C GLU A 279 -15.34 6.42 2.61
N GLU A 280 -15.64 7.57 2.00
CA GLU A 280 -16.36 7.65 0.74
C GLU A 280 -15.68 6.89 -0.38
N TYR A 281 -14.38 7.13 -0.58
CA TYR A 281 -13.59 6.51 -1.65
C TYR A 281 -13.14 5.08 -1.28
N ALA A 282 -12.81 4.84 -0.02
CA ALA A 282 -12.49 3.51 0.48
C ALA A 282 -13.66 2.52 0.30
N ARG A 283 -14.89 2.98 0.44
CA ARG A 283 -16.10 2.19 0.14
C ARG A 283 -16.20 1.83 -1.34
N GLN A 284 -15.88 2.76 -2.25
CA GLN A 284 -15.83 2.51 -3.69
C GLN A 284 -14.71 1.52 -4.03
N THR A 285 -13.51 1.71 -3.49
CA THR A 285 -12.38 0.79 -3.60
C THR A 285 -12.76 -0.62 -3.14
N ALA A 286 -13.34 -0.75 -1.95
CA ALA A 286 -13.82 -2.02 -1.42
C ALA A 286 -14.91 -2.66 -2.29
N SER A 287 -15.76 -1.86 -2.95
CA SER A 287 -16.78 -2.37 -3.88
C SER A 287 -16.14 -3.00 -5.11
N VAL A 288 -15.14 -2.35 -5.70
CA VAL A 288 -14.40 -2.90 -6.85
C VAL A 288 -13.74 -4.22 -6.48
N ILE A 289 -13.09 -4.28 -5.32
CA ILE A 289 -12.47 -5.53 -4.82
C ILE A 289 -13.52 -6.64 -4.70
N ARG A 290 -14.65 -6.40 -4.04
CA ARG A 290 -15.72 -7.41 -3.91
C ARG A 290 -16.27 -7.86 -5.25
N ASP A 291 -16.47 -6.93 -6.20
CA ASP A 291 -17.00 -7.24 -7.52
C ASP A 291 -16.02 -8.09 -8.33
N PHE A 292 -14.73 -7.79 -8.22
CA PHE A 292 -13.67 -8.57 -8.83
C PHE A 292 -13.59 -9.98 -8.22
N LEU A 293 -13.59 -10.11 -6.89
CA LEU A 293 -13.56 -11.41 -6.22
C LEU A 293 -14.72 -12.31 -6.63
N ARG A 294 -15.94 -11.76 -6.78
CA ARG A 294 -17.11 -12.51 -7.26
C ARG A 294 -16.95 -13.06 -8.68
N ARG A 295 -16.12 -12.42 -9.51
CA ARG A 295 -15.84 -12.87 -10.89
C ARG A 295 -14.71 -13.89 -10.96
N LEU A 296 -13.95 -14.07 -9.90
CA LEU A 296 -12.91 -15.11 -9.84
C LEU A 296 -13.46 -16.51 -9.56
N GLY A 297 -14.70 -16.61 -9.13
CA GLY A 297 -15.42 -17.86 -8.85
C GLY A 297 -15.39 -18.22 -7.39
#